data_347936371634b2988bbca65a366dde12
#
_entry.id   347936371634b2988bbca65a366dde12
#
_cell.length_a   1.000
_cell.length_b   1.000
_cell.length_c   1.000
_cell.angle_alpha   90.00
_cell.angle_beta   90.00
_cell.angle_gamma   90.00
#
_symmetry.space_group_name_H-M   'P 1'
#
loop_
_entity.id
_entity.type
_entity.pdbx_description
1 polymer ?
#
loop_
_entity_poly.entity_id
_entity_poly.type
_entity_poly.pdbx_seq_one_letter_code
_entity_poly.pdbx_strand_id
1 'polypeptide(L)'
;MVDKKGKVRGLGRGLSALMSDVGSTSTEQGQPADTLPLKSDMIVPIEKIFPNPDQPRRSFTEENLNDLANSIRAKGIIQPLIVRERPEHEDEFEIVAGERRWRAAQIAQLHMLPVVLRRFSDTEVLEVAIIENIQRADLNPVEEAQGYKNLMERFGHTQEQMSEALGKSRSHIANLLRLLNLPDEILTYLREGQLTTGHARALITSDDQLDLARQVVKKGLSVRETERLVKRAAQADGPKDKPKPKARNLVEKDADTRALEADLSLGLGMKVLVSHVNGTETGTISITYSDLDQLDDLCRILSATQQVESK
;
A
#
# COMPACT_ATOMS: atom_id res chain seq x y z
N MET A 1 -24.22 2.11 -38.41
CA MET A 1 -23.30 1.09 -37.87
C MET A 1 -21.91 1.69 -37.90
N VAL A 2 -21.40 2.15 -36.75
CA VAL A 2 -20.06 2.72 -36.62
C VAL A 2 -19.42 2.01 -35.43
N ASP A 3 -18.40 1.21 -35.73
CA ASP A 3 -17.61 0.44 -34.77
C ASP A 3 -16.78 1.40 -33.87
N LYS A 4 -17.12 1.46 -32.61
CA LYS A 4 -16.24 2.02 -31.55
C LYS A 4 -15.33 0.90 -31.03
N LYS A 5 -14.21 0.62 -31.68
CA LYS A 5 -13.10 -0.09 -31.07
C LYS A 5 -12.41 0.84 -30.07
N GLY A 6 -12.66 0.65 -28.80
CA GLY A 6 -11.90 1.27 -27.70
C GLY A 6 -10.46 0.79 -27.75
N LYS A 7 -9.54 1.69 -28.13
CA LYS A 7 -8.10 1.47 -28.08
C LYS A 7 -7.70 1.37 -26.61
N VAL A 8 -7.39 0.15 -26.12
CA VAL A 8 -6.75 -0.07 -24.82
C VAL A 8 -5.42 0.69 -24.86
N ARG A 9 -5.33 1.80 -24.15
CA ARG A 9 -4.06 2.52 -23.92
C ARG A 9 -3.22 1.58 -23.03
N GLY A 10 -2.22 0.94 -23.63
CA GLY A 10 -1.21 0.20 -22.88
C GLY A 10 -0.50 1.11 -21.87
N LEU A 11 0.17 0.50 -20.89
CA LEU A 11 1.06 1.19 -19.94
C LEU A 11 1.89 2.25 -20.70
N GLY A 12 1.94 3.48 -20.15
CA GLY A 12 2.76 4.54 -20.73
C GLY A 12 4.20 4.08 -20.89
N ARG A 13 4.85 4.46 -21.97
CA ARG A 13 6.25 4.06 -22.27
C ARG A 13 7.23 4.38 -21.14
N GLY A 14 6.94 5.40 -20.32
CA GLY A 14 7.72 5.78 -19.15
C GLY A 14 7.74 4.72 -18.06
N LEU A 15 6.57 4.20 -17.70
CA LEU A 15 6.41 3.09 -16.73
C LEU A 15 7.07 1.81 -17.24
N SER A 16 6.91 1.49 -18.52
CA SER A 16 7.50 0.30 -19.14
C SER A 16 9.04 0.38 -19.19
N ALA A 17 9.60 1.57 -19.37
CA ALA A 17 11.06 1.77 -19.39
C ALA A 17 11.69 1.59 -18.00
N LEU A 18 11.00 2.00 -16.92
CA LEU A 18 11.45 1.79 -15.55
C LEU A 18 11.24 0.36 -15.07
N MET A 19 10.17 -0.32 -15.53
CA MET A 19 9.93 -1.73 -15.19
C MET A 19 10.96 -2.66 -15.79
N SER A 20 11.53 -2.37 -16.95
CA SER A 20 12.65 -3.13 -17.51
C SER A 20 13.92 -2.99 -16.65
N ASP A 21 14.00 -1.96 -15.82
CA ASP A 21 15.13 -1.69 -14.93
C ASP A 21 14.96 -2.35 -13.52
N VAL A 22 13.70 -2.58 -13.10
CA VAL A 22 13.36 -3.16 -11.78
C VAL A 22 12.89 -4.63 -11.89
N GLY A 23 12.56 -5.09 -13.09
CA GLY A 23 11.86 -6.35 -13.37
C GLY A 23 12.70 -7.63 -13.37
N SER A 24 13.89 -7.68 -12.73
CA SER A 24 14.71 -8.91 -12.65
C SER A 24 14.61 -9.66 -11.32
N THR A 25 13.48 -9.53 -10.61
CA THR A 25 13.18 -10.41 -9.46
C THR A 25 11.98 -11.28 -9.74
N SER A 26 12.08 -12.13 -10.76
CA SER A 26 11.20 -13.30 -10.91
C SER A 26 11.93 -14.50 -10.35
N THR A 27 11.39 -15.00 -9.28
CA THR A 27 11.69 -16.23 -8.57
C THR A 27 11.84 -17.42 -9.51
N GLU A 28 13.07 -17.85 -9.75
CA GLU A 28 13.38 -19.27 -9.98
C GLU A 28 14.69 -19.62 -9.28
N GLN A 29 14.63 -20.72 -8.57
CA GLN A 29 15.58 -21.33 -7.65
C GLN A 29 17.07 -21.17 -8.00
N GLY A 30 17.84 -20.54 -7.09
CA GLY A 30 19.15 -21.06 -6.74
C GLY A 30 20.34 -20.65 -7.60
N GLN A 31 20.55 -19.34 -7.83
CA GLN A 31 21.89 -18.78 -8.06
C GLN A 31 21.89 -17.30 -7.66
N PRO A 32 23.00 -16.74 -7.11
CA PRO A 32 23.07 -15.30 -6.86
C PRO A 32 22.98 -14.59 -8.21
N ALA A 33 21.89 -13.82 -8.40
CA ALA A 33 21.72 -13.02 -9.60
C ALA A 33 22.82 -11.94 -9.61
N ASP A 34 23.84 -12.15 -10.44
CA ASP A 34 24.66 -11.09 -10.96
C ASP A 34 23.72 -10.07 -11.62
N THR A 35 23.46 -8.97 -10.93
CA THR A 35 22.82 -7.80 -11.52
C THR A 35 23.77 -7.28 -12.59
N LEU A 36 23.55 -7.72 -13.84
CA LEU A 36 24.27 -7.21 -14.98
C LEU A 36 24.04 -5.70 -15.03
N PRO A 37 25.10 -4.88 -14.97
CA PRO A 37 24.96 -3.43 -15.04
C PRO A 37 24.29 -3.10 -16.39
N LEU A 38 23.29 -2.19 -16.37
CA LEU A 38 22.73 -1.60 -17.57
C LEU A 38 23.88 -1.18 -18.49
N LYS A 39 23.95 -1.75 -19.69
CA LYS A 39 24.93 -1.29 -20.68
C LYS A 39 24.65 0.17 -20.98
N SER A 40 25.61 1.04 -20.74
CA SER A 40 25.55 2.41 -21.19
C SER A 40 25.48 2.43 -22.72
N ASP A 41 24.56 3.22 -23.29
CA ASP A 41 24.45 3.37 -24.74
C ASP A 41 25.60 4.24 -25.27
N MET A 42 26.06 5.21 -24.45
CA MET A 42 27.11 6.14 -24.84
C MET A 42 27.81 6.75 -23.60
N ILE A 43 28.94 7.36 -23.84
CA ILE A 43 29.69 8.16 -22.85
C ILE A 43 29.65 9.61 -23.29
N VAL A 44 29.19 10.51 -22.40
CA VAL A 44 28.93 11.92 -22.72
C VAL A 44 29.77 12.82 -21.78
N PRO A 45 30.33 13.94 -22.29
CA PRO A 45 30.98 14.94 -21.45
C PRO A 45 29.98 15.51 -20.42
N ILE A 46 30.38 15.62 -19.14
CA ILE A 46 29.55 16.13 -18.06
C ILE A 46 28.99 17.53 -18.35
N GLU A 47 29.75 18.33 -19.10
CA GLU A 47 29.42 19.70 -19.50
C GLU A 47 28.20 19.76 -20.44
N LYS A 48 27.89 18.65 -21.14
CA LYS A 48 26.74 18.54 -22.04
C LYS A 48 25.49 17.98 -21.35
N ILE A 49 25.58 17.70 -20.05
CA ILE A 49 24.49 17.11 -19.28
C ILE A 49 23.92 18.15 -18.31
N PHE A 50 22.63 18.45 -18.44
CA PHE A 50 21.92 19.48 -17.69
C PHE A 50 20.86 18.88 -16.78
N PRO A 51 20.66 19.44 -15.57
CA PRO A 51 19.59 19.00 -14.69
C PRO A 51 18.22 19.43 -15.23
N ASN A 52 17.19 18.64 -14.97
CA ASN A 52 15.81 19.01 -15.28
C ASN A 52 15.32 20.09 -14.29
N PRO A 53 14.83 21.26 -14.75
CA PRO A 53 14.33 22.33 -13.89
C PRO A 53 13.09 21.94 -13.08
N ASP A 54 12.30 20.97 -13.55
CA ASP A 54 11.07 20.47 -12.92
C ASP A 54 11.30 19.34 -11.93
N GLN A 55 12.55 18.99 -11.62
CA GLN A 55 12.87 17.96 -10.62
C GLN A 55 12.35 18.34 -9.23
N PRO A 56 11.57 17.47 -8.58
CA PRO A 56 10.95 17.76 -7.28
C PRO A 56 11.97 17.79 -6.13
N ARG A 57 13.15 17.17 -6.31
CA ARG A 57 14.17 17.08 -5.27
C ARG A 57 15.20 18.19 -5.38
N ARG A 58 15.09 19.22 -4.52
CA ARG A 58 16.03 20.36 -4.46
C ARG A 58 17.05 20.31 -3.35
N SER A 59 16.83 19.49 -2.30
CA SER A 59 17.73 19.38 -1.15
C SER A 59 18.43 18.02 -1.11
N PHE A 60 19.76 18.07 -1.04
CA PHE A 60 20.63 16.91 -0.82
C PHE A 60 21.52 17.23 0.37
N THR A 61 21.68 16.29 1.31
CA THR A 61 22.65 16.43 2.39
C THR A 61 24.05 16.29 1.81
N GLU A 62 24.91 17.26 2.12
CA GLU A 62 26.29 17.31 1.59
C GLU A 62 27.10 16.05 1.95
N GLU A 63 26.91 15.52 3.15
CA GLU A 63 27.54 14.27 3.59
C GLU A 63 27.24 13.10 2.63
N ASN A 64 25.98 12.87 2.34
CA ASN A 64 25.54 11.79 1.44
C ASN A 64 26.04 11.97 -0.01
N LEU A 65 26.26 13.20 -0.48
CA LEU A 65 26.84 13.47 -1.79
C LEU A 65 28.35 13.19 -1.79
N ASN A 66 29.06 13.57 -0.74
CA ASN A 66 30.49 13.33 -0.60
C ASN A 66 30.81 11.83 -0.51
N ASP A 67 30.02 11.05 0.23
CA ASP A 67 30.17 9.60 0.29
C ASP A 67 29.99 8.96 -1.09
N LEU A 68 28.98 9.40 -1.82
CA LEU A 68 28.74 8.93 -3.18
C LEU A 68 29.87 9.37 -4.13
N ALA A 69 30.39 10.59 -4.00
CA ALA A 69 31.53 11.07 -4.79
C ALA A 69 32.80 10.25 -4.53
N ASN A 70 33.07 9.88 -3.27
CA ASN A 70 34.18 9.01 -2.90
C ASN A 70 34.04 7.61 -3.52
N SER A 71 32.84 7.04 -3.49
CA SER A 71 32.55 5.77 -4.14
C SER A 71 32.75 5.85 -5.67
N ILE A 72 32.28 6.94 -6.29
CA ILE A 72 32.44 7.19 -7.74
C ILE A 72 33.91 7.36 -8.12
N ARG A 73 34.72 8.02 -7.30
CA ARG A 73 36.20 8.12 -7.55
C ARG A 73 36.86 6.74 -7.55
N ALA A 74 36.41 5.85 -6.65
CA ALA A 74 37.02 4.54 -6.50
C ALA A 74 36.58 3.51 -7.55
N LYS A 75 35.31 3.52 -7.92
CA LYS A 75 34.66 2.46 -8.73
C LYS A 75 34.08 2.96 -10.07
N GLY A 76 34.10 4.25 -10.30
CA GLY A 76 33.35 4.86 -11.42
C GLY A 76 31.84 4.86 -11.18
N ILE A 77 31.10 5.23 -12.23
CA ILE A 77 29.64 5.16 -12.23
C ILE A 77 29.24 3.78 -12.74
N ILE A 78 28.80 2.91 -11.80
CA ILE A 78 28.38 1.54 -12.10
C ILE A 78 27.04 1.54 -12.84
N GLN A 79 26.08 2.33 -12.36
CA GLN A 79 24.78 2.47 -12.98
C GLN A 79 24.73 3.79 -13.79
N PRO A 80 24.57 3.74 -15.14
CA PRO A 80 24.57 4.91 -15.98
C PRO A 80 23.41 5.86 -15.64
N LEU A 81 23.50 7.14 -16.05
CA LEU A 81 22.43 8.10 -15.97
C LEU A 81 21.44 7.84 -17.10
N ILE A 82 20.16 8.12 -16.88
CA ILE A 82 19.16 8.15 -17.95
C ILE A 82 18.99 9.59 -18.39
N VAL A 83 19.21 9.84 -19.67
CA VAL A 83 19.13 11.16 -20.26
C VAL A 83 18.25 11.15 -21.50
N ARG A 84 17.72 12.33 -21.86
CA ARG A 84 17.10 12.60 -23.17
C ARG A 84 17.85 13.71 -23.90
N GLU A 85 17.68 13.79 -25.20
CA GLU A 85 18.09 14.97 -25.97
C GLU A 85 17.32 16.19 -25.46
N ARG A 86 18.03 17.28 -25.22
CA ARG A 86 17.42 18.54 -24.75
C ARG A 86 16.65 19.19 -25.88
N PRO A 87 15.35 19.54 -25.67
CA PRO A 87 14.62 20.29 -26.70
C PRO A 87 15.36 21.55 -27.08
N GLU A 88 15.42 21.87 -28.38
CA GLU A 88 16.04 23.08 -28.96
C GLU A 88 17.58 23.19 -28.88
N HIS A 89 18.28 22.18 -28.32
CA HIS A 89 19.74 22.19 -28.21
C HIS A 89 20.31 20.86 -28.73
N GLU A 90 20.92 20.90 -29.91
CA GLU A 90 21.62 19.75 -30.48
C GLU A 90 22.86 19.41 -29.65
N ASP A 91 23.10 18.13 -29.43
CA ASP A 91 24.22 17.59 -28.62
C ASP A 91 24.19 17.92 -27.10
N GLU A 92 23.11 18.46 -26.55
CA GLU A 92 22.89 18.62 -25.12
C GLU A 92 21.88 17.62 -24.59
N PHE A 93 22.10 17.17 -23.35
CA PHE A 93 21.29 16.12 -22.72
C PHE A 93 20.69 16.63 -21.43
N GLU A 94 19.42 16.29 -21.21
CA GLU A 94 18.71 16.57 -19.97
C GLU A 94 18.58 15.30 -19.14
N ILE A 95 18.84 15.40 -17.83
CA ILE A 95 18.78 14.29 -16.89
C ILE A 95 17.31 13.93 -16.64
N VAL A 96 16.93 12.70 -16.97
CA VAL A 96 15.63 12.12 -16.62
C VAL A 96 15.70 11.43 -15.28
N ALA A 97 16.76 10.63 -15.03
CA ALA A 97 17.02 9.98 -13.74
C ALA A 97 18.53 9.90 -13.44
N GLY A 98 18.88 9.98 -12.14
CA GLY A 98 20.26 9.88 -11.68
C GLY A 98 20.93 11.21 -11.34
N GLU A 99 20.19 12.27 -10.99
CA GLU A 99 20.76 13.58 -10.66
C GLU A 99 21.77 13.53 -9.51
N ARG A 100 21.56 12.69 -8.49
CA ARG A 100 22.55 12.49 -7.40
C ARG A 100 23.90 12.01 -7.93
N ARG A 101 23.89 11.08 -8.89
CA ARG A 101 25.09 10.55 -9.53
C ARG A 101 25.82 11.64 -10.34
N TRP A 102 25.07 12.46 -11.06
CA TRP A 102 25.62 13.59 -11.78
C TRP A 102 26.27 14.61 -10.86
N ARG A 103 25.60 15.04 -9.77
CA ARG A 103 26.19 15.96 -8.79
C ARG A 103 27.42 15.37 -8.09
N ALA A 104 27.36 14.10 -7.69
CA ALA A 104 28.48 13.43 -7.09
C ALA A 104 29.65 13.26 -8.09
N ALA A 105 29.39 13.06 -9.38
CA ALA A 105 30.40 13.02 -10.42
C ALA A 105 31.10 14.38 -10.64
N GLN A 106 30.38 15.51 -10.51
CA GLN A 106 30.98 16.84 -10.50
C GLN A 106 31.91 17.02 -9.31
N ILE A 107 31.51 16.62 -8.10
CA ILE A 107 32.38 16.65 -6.90
C ILE A 107 33.58 15.71 -7.08
N ALA A 108 33.39 14.57 -7.74
CA ALA A 108 34.43 13.62 -8.07
C ALA A 108 35.37 14.07 -9.22
N GLN A 109 35.05 15.19 -9.89
CA GLN A 109 35.79 15.75 -11.05
C GLN A 109 35.87 14.78 -12.23
N LEU A 110 34.82 14.01 -12.49
CA LEU A 110 34.72 13.20 -13.69
C LEU A 110 34.32 14.05 -14.89
N HIS A 111 35.04 13.91 -16.01
CA HIS A 111 34.75 14.64 -17.25
C HIS A 111 33.78 13.89 -18.17
N MET A 112 33.72 12.58 -18.07
CA MET A 112 32.93 11.72 -18.96
C MET A 112 32.02 10.83 -18.14
N LEU A 113 30.73 10.77 -18.49
CA LEU A 113 29.74 9.97 -17.77
C LEU A 113 29.07 8.95 -18.69
N PRO A 114 28.91 7.70 -18.21
CA PRO A 114 28.10 6.71 -18.92
C PRO A 114 26.63 7.08 -18.83
N VAL A 115 25.93 7.14 -19.96
CA VAL A 115 24.52 7.49 -20.05
C VAL A 115 23.75 6.49 -20.91
N VAL A 116 22.46 6.39 -20.64
CA VAL A 116 21.47 5.69 -21.46
C VAL A 116 20.58 6.75 -22.07
N LEU A 117 20.66 6.90 -23.39
CA LEU A 117 19.84 7.84 -24.14
C LEU A 117 18.46 7.23 -24.39
N ARG A 118 17.40 7.94 -24.00
CA ARG A 118 16.02 7.56 -24.28
C ARG A 118 15.24 8.76 -24.81
N ARG A 119 14.31 8.49 -25.69
CA ARG A 119 13.38 9.50 -26.20
C ARG A 119 12.18 9.58 -25.27
N PHE A 120 12.12 10.63 -24.47
CA PHE A 120 11.00 10.94 -23.59
C PHE A 120 10.38 12.28 -24.00
N SER A 121 9.05 12.32 -24.05
CA SER A 121 8.30 13.58 -24.03
C SER A 121 8.41 14.24 -22.66
N ASP A 122 8.10 15.56 -22.57
CA ASP A 122 8.09 16.25 -21.26
C ASP A 122 7.16 15.60 -20.26
N THR A 123 6.03 15.08 -20.73
CA THR A 123 5.06 14.36 -19.89
C THR A 123 5.66 13.07 -19.32
N GLU A 124 6.36 12.28 -20.15
CA GLU A 124 7.00 11.04 -19.71
C GLU A 124 8.17 11.29 -18.76
N VAL A 125 8.94 12.38 -18.96
CA VAL A 125 10.00 12.78 -18.02
C VAL A 125 9.43 13.12 -16.65
N LEU A 126 8.32 13.87 -16.60
CA LEU A 126 7.66 14.21 -15.34
C LEU A 126 7.08 12.96 -14.66
N GLU A 127 6.52 12.03 -15.43
CA GLU A 127 6.02 10.75 -14.95
C GLU A 127 7.14 9.95 -14.26
N VAL A 128 8.28 9.78 -14.94
CA VAL A 128 9.48 9.10 -14.42
C VAL A 128 9.96 9.75 -13.13
N ALA A 129 10.03 11.08 -13.08
CA ALA A 129 10.48 11.81 -11.90
C ALA A 129 9.54 11.61 -10.69
N ILE A 130 8.22 11.54 -10.91
CA ILE A 130 7.25 11.26 -9.84
C ILE A 130 7.37 9.82 -9.37
N ILE A 131 7.55 8.86 -10.27
CA ILE A 131 7.70 7.44 -9.92
C ILE A 131 9.00 7.21 -9.12
N GLU A 132 10.12 7.79 -9.56
CA GLU A 132 11.40 7.72 -8.82
C GLU A 132 11.23 8.29 -7.42
N ASN A 133 10.53 9.42 -7.29
CA ASN A 133 10.27 10.03 -6.00
C ASN A 133 9.39 9.14 -5.09
N ILE A 134 8.35 8.47 -5.63
CA ILE A 134 7.50 7.54 -4.86
C ILE A 134 8.27 6.31 -4.38
N GLN A 135 9.30 5.86 -5.11
CA GLN A 135 10.12 4.69 -4.73
C GLN A 135 11.12 4.98 -3.61
N ARG A 136 11.17 6.21 -3.09
CA ARG A 136 12.07 6.55 -1.98
C ARG A 136 11.60 5.90 -0.69
N ALA A 137 12.57 5.41 0.10
CA ALA A 137 12.31 4.76 1.38
C ALA A 137 11.96 5.74 2.52
N ASP A 138 12.22 7.03 2.33
CA ASP A 138 12.05 8.09 3.34
C ASP A 138 10.76 8.90 3.21
N LEU A 139 9.83 8.51 2.30
CA LEU A 139 8.56 9.19 2.14
C LEU A 139 7.61 8.96 3.32
N ASN A 140 6.95 10.03 3.75
CA ASN A 140 5.82 9.87 4.64
C ASN A 140 4.56 9.40 3.88
N PRO A 141 3.56 8.81 4.58
CA PRO A 141 2.36 8.26 3.93
C PRO A 141 1.53 9.28 3.15
N VAL A 142 1.59 10.56 3.53
CA VAL A 142 0.85 11.64 2.86
C VAL A 142 1.53 12.02 1.54
N GLU A 143 2.87 12.08 1.53
CA GLU A 143 3.65 12.32 0.32
C GLU A 143 3.48 11.18 -0.69
N GLU A 144 3.54 9.93 -0.22
CA GLU A 144 3.31 8.75 -1.05
C GLU A 144 1.90 8.79 -1.68
N ALA A 145 0.86 9.10 -0.88
CA ALA A 145 -0.50 9.27 -1.37
C ALA A 145 -0.64 10.38 -2.41
N GLN A 146 0.04 11.51 -2.18
CA GLN A 146 0.04 12.64 -3.12
C GLN A 146 0.73 12.28 -4.45
N GLY A 147 1.80 11.51 -4.40
CA GLY A 147 2.46 10.96 -5.59
C GLY A 147 1.50 10.08 -6.41
N TYR A 148 0.78 9.16 -5.76
CA TYR A 148 -0.23 8.34 -6.45
C TYR A 148 -1.36 9.17 -7.05
N LYS A 149 -1.84 10.17 -6.32
CA LYS A 149 -2.87 11.09 -6.83
C LYS A 149 -2.39 11.83 -8.07
N ASN A 150 -1.16 12.35 -8.06
CA ASN A 150 -0.57 13.03 -9.20
C ASN A 150 -0.46 12.11 -10.43
N LEU A 151 -0.06 10.85 -10.25
CA LEU A 151 0.01 9.86 -11.34
C LEU A 151 -1.38 9.58 -11.93
N MET A 152 -2.42 9.50 -11.11
CA MET A 152 -3.79 9.30 -11.59
C MET A 152 -4.33 10.51 -12.35
N GLU A 153 -4.18 11.72 -11.78
CA GLU A 153 -4.81 12.93 -12.31
C GLU A 153 -4.09 13.48 -13.55
N ARG A 154 -2.75 13.45 -13.57
CA ARG A 154 -1.96 14.03 -14.65
C ARG A 154 -1.72 13.07 -15.82
N PHE A 155 -1.55 11.78 -15.51
CA PHE A 155 -1.15 10.78 -16.52
C PHE A 155 -2.25 9.74 -16.79
N GLY A 156 -3.37 9.78 -16.04
CA GLY A 156 -4.52 8.91 -16.24
C GLY A 156 -4.29 7.45 -15.84
N HIS A 157 -3.28 7.19 -14.98
CA HIS A 157 -3.03 5.84 -14.49
C HIS A 157 -4.15 5.34 -13.58
N THR A 158 -4.50 4.07 -13.73
CA THR A 158 -5.41 3.39 -12.82
C THR A 158 -4.66 2.85 -11.59
N GLN A 159 -5.39 2.62 -10.50
CA GLN A 159 -4.81 1.98 -9.31
C GLN A 159 -4.23 0.59 -9.61
N GLU A 160 -4.77 -0.11 -10.59
CA GLU A 160 -4.29 -1.41 -11.05
C GLU A 160 -2.93 -1.30 -11.73
N GLN A 161 -2.82 -0.37 -12.68
CA GLN A 161 -1.55 -0.10 -13.38
C GLN A 161 -0.44 0.33 -12.42
N MET A 162 -0.76 1.19 -11.44
CA MET A 162 0.21 1.59 -10.40
C MET A 162 0.60 0.43 -9.48
N SER A 163 -0.36 -0.44 -9.13
CA SER A 163 -0.11 -1.64 -8.33
C SER A 163 0.91 -2.56 -9.00
N GLU A 164 0.72 -2.82 -10.28
CA GLU A 164 1.62 -3.63 -11.09
C GLU A 164 3.00 -2.98 -11.24
N ALA A 165 3.02 -1.68 -11.61
CA ALA A 165 4.25 -0.95 -11.86
C ALA A 165 5.13 -0.71 -10.62
N LEU A 166 4.53 -0.50 -9.46
CA LEU A 166 5.24 -0.17 -8.22
C LEU A 166 5.42 -1.37 -7.29
N GLY A 167 4.91 -2.55 -7.66
CA GLY A 167 4.96 -3.75 -6.82
C GLY A 167 4.20 -3.61 -5.50
N LYS A 168 3.19 -2.73 -5.44
CA LYS A 168 2.36 -2.49 -4.26
C LYS A 168 0.98 -3.10 -4.47
N SER A 169 0.32 -3.56 -3.40
CA SER A 169 -1.05 -4.05 -3.55
C SER A 169 -2.02 -2.91 -3.89
N ARG A 170 -3.02 -3.18 -4.75
CA ARG A 170 -4.09 -2.23 -5.06
C ARG A 170 -4.78 -1.69 -3.80
N SER A 171 -4.98 -2.55 -2.79
CA SER A 171 -5.56 -2.15 -1.51
C SER A 171 -4.68 -1.18 -0.73
N HIS A 172 -3.34 -1.30 -0.82
CA HIS A 172 -2.40 -0.35 -0.22
C HIS A 172 -2.56 1.03 -0.85
N ILE A 173 -2.52 1.12 -2.19
CA ILE A 173 -2.68 2.37 -2.94
C ILE A 173 -4.04 3.02 -2.63
N ALA A 174 -5.13 2.24 -2.67
CA ALA A 174 -6.47 2.75 -2.36
C ALA A 174 -6.58 3.29 -0.92
N ASN A 175 -5.97 2.61 0.05
CA ASN A 175 -5.95 3.06 1.43
C ASN A 175 -5.17 4.37 1.62
N LEU A 176 -4.03 4.52 0.95
CA LEU A 176 -3.25 5.76 0.99
C LEU A 176 -3.99 6.93 0.33
N LEU A 177 -4.59 6.72 -0.84
CA LEU A 177 -5.39 7.76 -1.50
C LEU A 177 -6.56 8.25 -0.63
N ARG A 178 -7.18 7.35 0.15
CA ARG A 178 -8.25 7.74 1.09
C ARG A 178 -7.75 8.65 2.21
N LEU A 179 -6.47 8.60 2.59
CA LEU A 179 -5.90 9.50 3.60
C LEU A 179 -6.01 10.97 3.19
N LEU A 180 -5.91 11.27 1.88
CA LEU A 180 -5.97 12.64 1.38
C LEU A 180 -7.36 13.29 1.54
N ASN A 181 -8.38 12.51 1.92
CA ASN A 181 -9.71 13.03 2.25
C ASN A 181 -9.84 13.48 3.72
N LEU A 182 -8.79 13.27 4.53
CA LEU A 182 -8.77 13.70 5.91
C LEU A 182 -8.47 15.20 6.02
N PRO A 183 -8.95 15.87 7.08
CA PRO A 183 -8.62 17.25 7.38
C PRO A 183 -7.11 17.50 7.49
N ASP A 184 -6.65 18.70 7.11
CA ASP A 184 -5.23 19.06 7.05
C ASP A 184 -4.48 18.87 8.38
N GLU A 185 -5.15 19.09 9.53
CA GLU A 185 -4.56 18.88 10.86
C GLU A 185 -4.17 17.39 11.06
N ILE A 186 -5.02 16.46 10.61
CA ILE A 186 -4.73 15.02 10.70
C ILE A 186 -3.61 14.65 9.74
N LEU A 187 -3.57 15.24 8.53
CA LEU A 187 -2.47 15.06 7.59
C LEU A 187 -1.15 15.56 8.15
N THR A 188 -1.18 16.64 8.96
CA THR A 188 0.00 17.15 9.67
C THR A 188 0.49 16.14 10.70
N TYR A 189 -0.38 15.58 11.54
CA TYR A 189 -0.01 14.54 12.50
C TYR A 189 0.58 13.29 11.82
N LEU A 190 0.10 12.94 10.60
CA LEU A 190 0.67 11.85 9.82
C LEU A 190 2.06 12.18 9.28
N ARG A 191 2.29 13.42 8.80
CA ARG A 191 3.61 13.88 8.32
C ARG A 191 4.64 13.90 9.44
N GLU A 192 4.24 14.30 10.64
CA GLU A 192 5.08 14.37 11.83
C GLU A 192 5.26 13.00 12.53
N GLY A 193 4.58 11.96 12.06
CA GLY A 193 4.65 10.62 12.66
C GLY A 193 3.91 10.47 13.98
N GLN A 194 3.12 11.48 14.39
CA GLN A 194 2.29 11.43 15.61
C GLN A 194 1.11 10.45 15.44
N LEU A 195 0.64 10.28 14.22
CA LEU A 195 -0.34 9.25 13.84
C LEU A 195 0.25 8.32 12.78
N THR A 196 -0.13 7.06 12.84
CA THR A 196 0.19 6.08 11.79
C THR A 196 -0.96 5.95 10.79
N THR A 197 -0.69 5.34 9.64
CA THR A 197 -1.73 5.00 8.63
C THR A 197 -2.88 4.16 9.21
N GLY A 198 -2.60 3.32 10.21
CA GLY A 198 -3.61 2.55 10.92
C GLY A 198 -4.59 3.42 11.70
N HIS A 199 -4.08 4.42 12.44
CA HIS A 199 -4.92 5.39 13.15
C HIS A 199 -5.78 6.20 12.18
N ALA A 200 -5.19 6.71 11.11
CA ALA A 200 -5.91 7.47 10.09
C ALA A 200 -7.03 6.66 9.43
N ARG A 201 -6.80 5.39 9.12
CA ARG A 201 -7.83 4.49 8.56
C ARG A 201 -9.02 4.33 9.49
N ALA A 202 -8.80 4.20 10.80
CA ALA A 202 -9.88 4.13 11.77
C ALA A 202 -10.67 5.45 11.82
N LEU A 203 -9.98 6.60 11.76
CA LEU A 203 -10.59 7.92 11.82
C LEU A 203 -11.41 8.29 10.57
N ILE A 204 -11.05 7.81 9.38
CA ILE A 204 -11.79 8.06 8.12
C ILE A 204 -13.28 7.68 8.24
N THR A 205 -13.61 6.70 9.05
CA THR A 205 -14.98 6.19 9.18
C THR A 205 -15.86 6.99 10.17
N SER A 206 -15.32 8.04 10.80
CA SER A 206 -16.02 8.85 11.79
C SER A 206 -16.35 10.23 11.23
N ASP A 207 -17.47 10.81 11.68
CA ASP A 207 -17.83 12.19 11.37
C ASP A 207 -17.02 13.19 12.21
N ASP A 208 -16.62 12.83 13.44
CA ASP A 208 -15.84 13.68 14.36
C ASP A 208 -14.32 13.41 14.27
N GLN A 209 -13.78 13.35 13.05
CA GLN A 209 -12.39 12.96 12.79
C GLN A 209 -11.37 13.77 13.58
N LEU A 210 -11.53 15.10 13.65
CA LEU A 210 -10.57 16.01 14.29
C LEU A 210 -10.50 15.83 15.81
N ASP A 211 -11.65 15.78 16.48
CA ASP A 211 -11.69 15.66 17.94
C ASP A 211 -11.17 14.29 18.40
N LEU A 212 -11.48 13.26 17.65
CA LEU A 212 -10.95 11.91 17.90
C LEU A 212 -9.44 11.85 17.64
N ALA A 213 -8.94 12.48 16.57
CA ALA A 213 -7.51 12.53 16.28
C ALA A 213 -6.72 13.22 17.40
N ARG A 214 -7.21 14.37 17.89
CA ARG A 214 -6.61 15.08 19.02
C ARG A 214 -6.58 14.24 20.29
N GLN A 215 -7.65 13.47 20.56
CA GLN A 215 -7.68 12.56 21.70
C GLN A 215 -6.66 11.43 21.56
N VAL A 216 -6.52 10.85 20.34
CA VAL A 216 -5.56 9.78 20.04
C VAL A 216 -4.14 10.27 20.25
N VAL A 217 -3.78 11.44 19.73
CA VAL A 217 -2.45 12.05 19.90
C VAL A 217 -2.19 12.38 21.37
N LYS A 218 -3.13 13.06 22.05
CA LYS A 218 -2.97 13.47 23.46
C LYS A 218 -2.78 12.28 24.41
N LYS A 219 -3.46 11.16 24.15
CA LYS A 219 -3.43 9.98 25.03
C LYS A 219 -2.44 8.91 24.57
N GLY A 220 -1.80 9.06 23.41
CA GLY A 220 -0.91 8.05 22.84
C GLY A 220 -1.60 6.71 22.59
N LEU A 221 -2.85 6.72 22.09
CA LEU A 221 -3.64 5.50 21.92
C LEU A 221 -3.07 4.62 20.80
N SER A 222 -3.15 3.32 20.98
CA SER A 222 -2.85 2.36 19.92
C SER A 222 -3.95 2.33 18.84
N VAL A 223 -3.65 1.75 17.67
CA VAL A 223 -4.63 1.60 16.58
C VAL A 223 -5.90 0.89 17.05
N ARG A 224 -5.77 -0.19 17.83
CA ARG A 224 -6.92 -0.95 18.35
C ARG A 224 -7.77 -0.14 19.35
N GLU A 225 -7.14 0.71 20.14
CA GLU A 225 -7.86 1.60 21.06
C GLU A 225 -8.55 2.73 20.30
N THR A 226 -7.93 3.23 19.23
CA THR A 226 -8.53 4.20 18.30
C THR A 226 -9.77 3.62 17.62
N GLU A 227 -9.71 2.38 17.11
CA GLU A 227 -10.86 1.70 16.53
C GLU A 227 -12.02 1.54 17.54
N ARG A 228 -11.71 1.22 18.81
CA ARG A 228 -12.71 1.15 19.89
C ARG A 228 -13.29 2.54 20.22
N LEU A 229 -12.45 3.58 20.19
CA LEU A 229 -12.87 4.95 20.44
C LEU A 229 -13.85 5.42 19.35
N VAL A 230 -13.49 5.25 18.07
CA VAL A 230 -14.34 5.56 16.91
C VAL A 230 -15.67 4.81 16.98
N LYS A 231 -15.64 3.51 17.27
CA LYS A 231 -16.85 2.69 17.41
C LYS A 231 -17.77 3.17 18.54
N ARG A 232 -17.20 3.65 19.66
CA ARG A 232 -17.98 4.24 20.77
C ARG A 232 -18.58 5.58 20.38
N ALA A 233 -17.85 6.45 19.67
CA ALA A 233 -18.34 7.73 19.18
C ALA A 233 -19.53 7.52 18.23
N ALA A 234 -19.40 6.64 17.23
CA ALA A 234 -20.50 6.31 16.32
C ALA A 234 -21.73 5.73 17.01
N GLN A 235 -21.58 5.08 18.17
CA GLN A 235 -22.72 4.59 18.97
C GLN A 235 -23.34 5.69 19.85
N ALA A 236 -22.61 6.78 20.15
CA ALA A 236 -23.11 7.90 20.94
C ALA A 236 -23.94 8.89 20.11
N ASP A 237 -23.63 9.03 18.81
CA ASP A 237 -24.32 9.92 17.86
C ASP A 237 -25.53 9.29 17.15
N GLY A 238 -25.77 8.02 17.37
CA GLY A 238 -27.00 7.38 16.88
C GLY A 238 -28.24 8.01 17.55
N PRO A 239 -29.38 8.17 16.83
CA PRO A 239 -30.59 8.74 17.40
C PRO A 239 -30.92 8.05 18.72
N LYS A 240 -31.10 8.84 19.78
CA LYS A 240 -31.33 8.41 21.17
C LYS A 240 -32.59 7.52 21.39
N ASP A 241 -33.27 7.12 20.32
CA ASP A 241 -34.52 6.35 20.33
C ASP A 241 -34.41 4.86 19.89
N LYS A 242 -33.19 4.33 19.79
CA LYS A 242 -33.10 2.87 19.84
C LYS A 242 -32.64 2.51 21.25
N PRO A 243 -33.46 1.79 22.04
CA PRO A 243 -33.02 1.29 23.32
C PRO A 243 -31.72 0.52 23.05
N LYS A 244 -30.63 0.88 23.81
CA LYS A 244 -29.41 0.07 23.85
C LYS A 244 -29.84 -1.38 23.74
N PRO A 245 -29.21 -2.22 22.89
CA PRO A 245 -29.35 -3.62 23.10
C PRO A 245 -28.82 -3.82 24.52
N LYS A 246 -29.74 -3.85 25.48
CA LYS A 246 -29.50 -4.34 26.82
C LYS A 246 -28.61 -5.55 26.61
N ALA A 247 -27.47 -5.59 27.36
CA ALA A 247 -26.71 -6.79 27.51
C ALA A 247 -27.69 -7.93 27.31
N ARG A 248 -27.47 -8.75 26.25
CA ARG A 248 -28.36 -9.85 25.92
C ARG A 248 -28.86 -10.34 27.24
N ASN A 249 -30.11 -9.96 27.57
CA ASN A 249 -30.79 -10.65 28.67
C ASN A 249 -30.54 -12.10 28.33
N LEU A 250 -29.79 -12.76 29.18
CA LEU A 250 -29.88 -14.20 29.31
C LEU A 250 -31.40 -14.41 29.47
N VAL A 251 -32.09 -14.57 28.33
CA VAL A 251 -33.41 -15.14 28.34
C VAL A 251 -33.20 -16.40 29.19
N GLU A 252 -33.90 -16.49 30.32
CA GLU A 252 -33.86 -17.70 31.11
C GLU A 252 -34.10 -18.84 30.12
N LYS A 253 -32.99 -19.52 29.78
CA LYS A 253 -33.06 -20.68 28.90
C LYS A 253 -34.02 -21.64 29.55
N ASP A 254 -35.01 -22.06 28.78
CA ASP A 254 -35.97 -23.09 29.21
C ASP A 254 -35.19 -24.28 29.77
N ALA A 255 -35.74 -24.90 30.80
CA ALA A 255 -35.11 -26.04 31.48
C ALA A 255 -34.76 -27.15 30.46
N ASP A 256 -35.60 -27.36 29.47
CA ASP A 256 -35.41 -28.35 28.42
C ASP A 256 -34.22 -27.99 27.50
N THR A 257 -34.03 -26.70 27.16
CA THR A 257 -32.86 -26.25 26.38
C THR A 257 -31.55 -26.44 27.13
N ARG A 258 -31.54 -26.24 28.46
CA ARG A 258 -30.35 -26.48 29.30
C ARG A 258 -30.02 -27.98 29.43
N ALA A 259 -31.04 -28.82 29.55
CA ALA A 259 -30.88 -30.29 29.58
C ALA A 259 -30.28 -30.76 28.24
N LEU A 260 -30.82 -30.28 27.11
CA LEU A 260 -30.31 -30.59 25.77
C LEU A 260 -28.85 -30.13 25.55
N GLU A 261 -28.48 -28.91 26.02
CA GLU A 261 -27.10 -28.43 25.98
C GLU A 261 -26.15 -29.33 26.78
N ALA A 262 -26.58 -29.78 27.95
CA ALA A 262 -25.78 -30.65 28.80
C ALA A 262 -25.59 -32.04 28.18
N ASP A 263 -26.64 -32.63 27.64
CA ASP A 263 -26.61 -33.95 27.00
C ASP A 263 -25.73 -33.93 25.74
N LEU A 264 -25.89 -32.91 24.88
CA LEU A 264 -25.07 -32.75 23.68
C LEU A 264 -23.60 -32.48 24.04
N SER A 265 -23.34 -31.67 25.08
CA SER A 265 -21.97 -31.40 25.53
C SER A 265 -21.28 -32.63 26.10
N LEU A 266 -22.00 -33.46 26.84
CA LEU A 266 -21.51 -34.74 27.35
C LEU A 266 -21.27 -35.76 26.23
N GLY A 267 -22.21 -35.85 25.27
CA GLY A 267 -22.11 -36.80 24.16
C GLY A 267 -20.98 -36.48 23.18
N LEU A 268 -20.72 -35.18 22.94
CA LEU A 268 -19.68 -34.73 22.00
C LEU A 268 -18.32 -34.46 22.68
N GLY A 269 -18.27 -34.38 24.00
CA GLY A 269 -17.07 -33.96 24.72
C GLY A 269 -16.65 -32.51 24.42
N MET A 270 -17.56 -31.68 23.87
CA MET A 270 -17.34 -30.31 23.43
C MET A 270 -18.42 -29.40 24.01
N LYS A 271 -18.10 -28.09 24.13
CA LYS A 271 -19.09 -27.14 24.65
C LYS A 271 -20.12 -26.81 23.57
N VAL A 272 -21.39 -27.16 23.84
CA VAL A 272 -22.52 -26.86 22.96
C VAL A 272 -23.39 -25.77 23.57
N LEU A 273 -23.82 -24.82 22.75
CA LEU A 273 -24.75 -23.74 23.09
C LEU A 273 -25.91 -23.74 22.09
N VAL A 274 -27.14 -23.79 22.60
CA VAL A 274 -28.36 -23.71 21.78
C VAL A 274 -29.04 -22.36 22.04
N SER A 275 -29.37 -21.64 20.98
CA SER A 275 -30.06 -20.34 21.04
C SER A 275 -31.32 -20.39 20.17
N HIS A 276 -32.49 -20.25 20.76
CA HIS A 276 -33.75 -20.10 20.03
C HIS A 276 -34.09 -18.62 19.80
N VAL A 277 -34.70 -18.34 18.67
CA VAL A 277 -35.29 -17.02 18.38
C VAL A 277 -36.71 -17.00 18.91
N ASN A 278 -37.00 -16.15 19.90
CA ASN A 278 -38.31 -16.09 20.56
C ASN A 278 -39.45 -15.92 19.54
N GLY A 279 -40.42 -16.81 19.60
CA GLY A 279 -41.63 -16.77 18.74
C GLY A 279 -41.43 -17.42 17.37
N THR A 280 -40.32 -18.12 17.12
CA THR A 280 -40.08 -18.88 15.89
C THR A 280 -39.57 -20.30 16.23
N GLU A 281 -39.75 -21.22 15.29
CA GLU A 281 -39.20 -22.59 15.37
C GLU A 281 -37.72 -22.65 14.91
N THR A 282 -37.06 -21.48 14.73
CA THR A 282 -35.68 -21.38 14.24
C THR A 282 -34.72 -21.08 15.38
N GLY A 283 -33.51 -21.66 15.29
CA GLY A 283 -32.46 -21.48 16.30
C GLY A 283 -31.07 -21.68 15.72
N THR A 284 -30.07 -21.46 16.55
CA THR A 284 -28.67 -21.67 16.23
C THR A 284 -28.02 -22.57 17.25
N ILE A 285 -27.29 -23.59 16.79
CA ILE A 285 -26.42 -24.42 17.61
C ILE A 285 -24.99 -24.01 17.38
N SER A 286 -24.27 -23.71 18.46
CA SER A 286 -22.84 -23.34 18.41
C SER A 286 -22.03 -24.39 19.18
N ILE A 287 -21.10 -25.05 18.51
CA ILE A 287 -20.20 -26.05 19.09
C ILE A 287 -18.80 -25.45 19.14
N THR A 288 -18.15 -25.47 20.30
CA THR A 288 -16.79 -24.95 20.48
C THR A 288 -15.83 -26.12 20.63
N TYR A 289 -14.86 -26.22 19.74
CA TYR A 289 -13.76 -27.20 19.78
C TYR A 289 -12.47 -26.56 20.29
N SER A 290 -11.56 -27.32 20.87
CA SER A 290 -10.28 -26.88 21.44
C SER A 290 -9.07 -27.24 20.56
N ASP A 291 -9.20 -28.26 19.73
CA ASP A 291 -8.15 -28.78 18.85
C ASP A 291 -8.71 -29.27 17.51
N LEU A 292 -7.83 -29.58 16.56
CA LEU A 292 -8.23 -30.03 15.22
C LEU A 292 -8.78 -31.44 15.20
N ASP A 293 -8.36 -32.29 16.13
CA ASP A 293 -8.85 -33.67 16.23
C ASP A 293 -10.33 -33.68 16.61
N GLN A 294 -10.75 -32.78 17.52
CA GLN A 294 -12.17 -32.59 17.87
C GLN A 294 -12.98 -32.06 16.67
N LEU A 295 -12.39 -31.21 15.84
CA LEU A 295 -13.05 -30.72 14.62
C LEU A 295 -13.27 -31.87 13.62
N ASP A 296 -12.27 -32.72 13.43
CA ASP A 296 -12.37 -33.88 12.53
C ASP A 296 -13.42 -34.89 13.02
N ASP A 297 -13.48 -35.16 14.33
CA ASP A 297 -14.51 -35.99 14.93
C ASP A 297 -15.91 -35.42 14.73
N LEU A 298 -16.07 -34.10 14.92
CA LEU A 298 -17.34 -33.41 14.66
C LEU A 298 -17.76 -33.50 13.18
N CYS A 299 -16.83 -33.27 12.25
CA CYS A 299 -17.08 -33.41 10.81
C CYS A 299 -17.51 -34.86 10.46
N ARG A 300 -16.86 -35.86 11.05
CA ARG A 300 -17.19 -37.26 10.82
C ARG A 300 -18.60 -37.59 11.33
N ILE A 301 -19.00 -37.15 12.54
CA ILE A 301 -20.31 -37.35 13.09
C ILE A 301 -21.40 -36.68 12.22
N LEU A 302 -21.20 -35.44 11.80
CA LEU A 302 -22.15 -34.71 10.97
C LEU A 302 -22.28 -35.30 9.55
N SER A 303 -21.19 -35.84 8.99
CA SER A 303 -21.21 -36.47 7.67
C SER A 303 -21.83 -37.87 7.69
N ALA A 304 -21.72 -38.63 8.81
CA ALA A 304 -22.33 -39.94 8.96
C ALA A 304 -23.87 -39.90 8.95
N THR A 305 -24.47 -38.77 9.35
CA THR A 305 -25.92 -38.61 9.40
C THR A 305 -26.57 -38.42 8.03
N GLN A 306 -25.82 -38.03 6.98
CA GLN A 306 -26.33 -37.87 5.60
C GLN A 306 -26.57 -39.19 4.84
N GLN A 307 -26.09 -40.34 5.35
CA GLN A 307 -26.22 -41.62 4.63
C GLN A 307 -27.49 -42.40 4.98
N VAL A 308 -28.34 -41.91 5.88
CA VAL A 308 -29.53 -42.66 6.35
C VAL A 308 -30.82 -42.31 5.57
N GLU A 309 -30.86 -41.25 4.78
CA GLU A 309 -32.06 -40.83 4.03
C GLU A 309 -32.10 -41.28 2.56
N SER A 310 -31.28 -42.24 2.15
CA SER A 310 -31.28 -42.79 0.79
C SER A 310 -31.54 -44.29 0.82
N LYS A 311 -32.72 -44.68 1.33
CA LYS A 311 -33.30 -46.02 1.10
C LYS A 311 -34.81 -45.93 0.95
#